data_de660c9ba615b9f6436b6bcc0279efa6
#
_entry.id   de660c9ba615b9f6436b6bcc0279efa6
#
_cell.length_a   1.000
_cell.length_b   1.000
_cell.length_c   1.000
_cell.angle_alpha   90.00
_cell.angle_beta   90.00
_cell.angle_gamma   90.00
#
_symmetry.space_group_name_H-M   'P 1'
#
loop_
_entity.id
_entity.type
_entity.pdbx_description
1 polymer ?
#
loop_
_entity_poly.entity_id
_entity_poly.type
_entity_poly.pdbx_seq_one_letter_code
_entity_poly.pdbx_strand_id
1 'polypeptide(L)'
;MSWKQKSKKIWGRLGMTSEWKECCLGDIISLVIDHRGLTPKKLGGDWSKKGYRALSAKNIKTGKIVHPESIRFVNEDMYHKWMPEEIKFGDILVTSEAPFGEIYQWNSGEKIVLSQRLFGIRVSSFYDADYIYYYMISNIFKSEMYARATGTTVIGLRQPELLKCKIRYPDINIQRKIAPILKTIDRKIEINEEINKNLAA
;
A
#
# COMPACT_ATOMS: atom_id res chain seq x y z
N MET A 1 -20.53 30.79 -10.28
CA MET A 1 -20.60 29.73 -9.27
C MET A 1 -19.22 29.06 -9.21
N SER A 2 -18.53 29.11 -8.07
CA SER A 2 -17.19 28.55 -7.94
C SER A 2 -17.20 27.01 -8.04
N TRP A 3 -16.09 26.40 -8.40
CA TRP A 3 -15.95 24.93 -8.46
C TRP A 3 -16.35 24.27 -7.12
N LYS A 4 -16.01 24.88 -5.98
CA LYS A 4 -16.43 24.46 -4.64
C LYS A 4 -17.96 24.46 -4.44
N GLN A 5 -18.67 25.40 -5.04
CA GLN A 5 -20.15 25.45 -4.94
C GLN A 5 -20.82 24.43 -5.85
N LYS A 6 -20.25 24.16 -7.04
CA LYS A 6 -20.75 23.13 -7.96
C LYS A 6 -20.52 21.72 -7.35
N SER A 7 -19.35 21.48 -6.77
CA SER A 7 -19.05 20.19 -6.12
C SER A 7 -19.99 19.94 -4.93
N LYS A 8 -20.19 20.91 -4.01
CA LYS A 8 -21.16 20.77 -2.90
C LYS A 8 -22.56 20.41 -3.38
N LYS A 9 -23.01 20.98 -4.51
CA LYS A 9 -24.36 20.72 -5.06
C LYS A 9 -24.47 19.30 -5.68
N ILE A 10 -23.40 18.81 -6.31
CA ILE A 10 -23.34 17.44 -6.86
C ILE A 10 -23.26 16.42 -5.73
N TRP A 11 -22.38 16.61 -4.77
CA TRP A 11 -22.20 15.70 -3.63
C TRP A 11 -23.42 15.70 -2.70
N GLY A 12 -24.11 16.86 -2.56
CA GLY A 12 -25.37 16.95 -1.81
C GLY A 12 -26.50 16.13 -2.42
N ARG A 13 -26.61 16.07 -3.76
CA ARG A 13 -27.59 15.20 -4.45
C ARG A 13 -27.32 13.71 -4.28
N LEU A 14 -26.07 13.33 -4.02
CA LEU A 14 -25.67 11.94 -3.76
C LEU A 14 -25.73 11.57 -2.27
N GLY A 15 -26.24 12.46 -1.39
CA GLY A 15 -26.25 12.26 0.06
C GLY A 15 -24.85 12.22 0.69
N MET A 16 -23.84 12.78 0.01
CA MET A 16 -22.43 12.75 0.40
C MET A 16 -21.98 14.09 1.00
N THR A 17 -22.78 14.70 1.87
CA THR A 17 -22.48 15.98 2.56
C THR A 17 -21.67 15.77 3.83
N SER A 18 -20.56 15.04 3.77
CA SER A 18 -19.66 14.98 4.93
C SER A 18 -18.53 16.00 4.80
N GLU A 19 -18.16 16.63 5.90
CA GLU A 19 -16.94 17.42 5.98
C GLU A 19 -15.72 16.50 5.77
N TRP A 20 -14.85 16.90 4.84
CA TRP A 20 -13.58 16.22 4.65
C TRP A 20 -12.61 16.66 5.74
N LYS A 21 -12.11 15.68 6.46
CA LYS A 21 -11.09 15.85 7.49
C LYS A 21 -9.70 15.61 6.89
N GLU A 22 -8.69 16.13 7.55
CA GLU A 22 -7.28 15.92 7.19
C GLU A 22 -6.48 15.58 8.45
N CYS A 23 -5.60 14.60 8.37
CA CYS A 23 -4.66 14.22 9.43
C CYS A 23 -3.36 13.68 8.82
N CYS A 24 -2.41 13.31 9.64
CA CYS A 24 -1.24 12.57 9.20
C CYS A 24 -1.57 11.08 9.03
N LEU A 25 -0.86 10.38 8.14
CA LEU A 25 -0.99 8.93 7.97
C LEU A 25 -0.81 8.20 9.32
N GLY A 26 0.16 8.65 10.14
CA GLY A 26 0.42 8.07 11.44
C GLY A 26 -0.76 8.07 12.41
N ASP A 27 -1.70 9.01 12.25
CA ASP A 27 -2.87 9.15 13.13
C ASP A 27 -3.97 8.11 12.84
N ILE A 28 -3.91 7.47 11.68
CA ILE A 28 -4.97 6.55 11.19
C ILE A 28 -4.53 5.10 11.07
N ILE A 29 -3.29 4.80 11.41
CA ILE A 29 -2.76 3.44 11.36
C ILE A 29 -2.63 2.84 12.77
N SER A 30 -2.78 1.52 12.86
CA SER A 30 -2.61 0.76 14.10
C SER A 30 -1.25 0.09 14.20
N LEU A 31 -0.58 -0.16 13.08
CA LEU A 31 0.70 -0.86 13.05
C LEU A 31 1.52 -0.44 11.82
N VAL A 32 2.82 -0.24 12.02
CA VAL A 32 3.82 -0.20 10.95
C VAL A 32 4.77 -1.38 11.12
N ILE A 33 4.91 -2.17 10.07
CA ILE A 33 5.90 -3.25 9.99
C ILE A 33 7.06 -2.74 9.15
N ASP A 34 8.23 -2.59 9.77
CA ASP A 34 9.46 -2.11 9.14
C ASP A 34 10.63 -3.01 9.47
N HIS A 35 10.90 -3.95 8.59
CA HIS A 35 12.01 -4.89 8.73
C HIS A 35 13.13 -4.63 7.71
N ARG A 36 13.21 -3.40 7.20
CA ARG A 36 14.18 -2.97 6.20
C ARG A 36 15.60 -3.06 6.71
N GLY A 37 16.36 -3.86 6.50
CA GLY A 37 17.75 -4.04 6.99
C GLY A 37 17.95 -5.40 7.65
N LEU A 38 16.88 -6.15 7.85
CA LEU A 38 16.99 -7.56 8.20
C LEU A 38 17.32 -8.39 6.97
N THR A 39 18.09 -9.42 7.18
CA THR A 39 18.44 -10.44 6.19
C THR A 39 18.54 -11.80 6.89
N PRO A 40 18.39 -12.93 6.18
CA PRO A 40 18.55 -14.25 6.81
C PRO A 40 19.89 -14.38 7.55
N LYS A 41 20.99 -13.88 6.98
CA LYS A 41 22.32 -13.92 7.63
C LYS A 41 22.34 -13.19 8.97
N LYS A 42 21.69 -12.01 9.06
CA LYS A 42 21.60 -11.26 10.32
C LYS A 42 20.73 -11.97 11.37
N LEU A 43 19.81 -12.82 10.93
CA LEU A 43 18.92 -13.61 11.79
C LEU A 43 19.50 -15.02 12.08
N GLY A 44 20.74 -15.28 11.67
CA GLY A 44 21.43 -16.54 11.96
C GLY A 44 21.04 -17.69 11.04
N GLY A 45 20.64 -17.42 9.79
CA GLY A 45 20.29 -18.44 8.82
C GLY A 45 20.50 -18.02 7.37
N ASP A 46 19.87 -18.71 6.45
CA ASP A 46 19.99 -18.46 5.01
C ASP A 46 18.64 -18.58 4.29
N TRP A 47 18.64 -18.25 3.01
CA TRP A 47 17.51 -18.43 2.11
C TRP A 47 17.21 -19.91 1.89
N SER A 48 15.94 -20.24 1.68
CA SER A 48 15.50 -21.60 1.35
C SER A 48 15.04 -21.71 -0.09
N LYS A 49 14.98 -22.94 -0.61
CA LYS A 49 14.45 -23.19 -1.97
C LYS A 49 12.92 -23.08 -2.06
N LYS A 50 12.23 -23.25 -0.94
CA LYS A 50 10.77 -23.18 -0.82
C LYS A 50 10.37 -22.71 0.57
N GLY A 51 9.12 -22.32 0.76
CA GLY A 51 8.57 -21.86 2.03
C GLY A 51 7.85 -20.54 1.87
N TYR A 52 8.03 -19.63 2.81
CA TYR A 52 7.38 -18.32 2.82
C TYR A 52 8.07 -17.36 1.86
N ARG A 53 7.28 -16.70 1.01
CA ARG A 53 7.79 -15.71 0.04
C ARG A 53 8.31 -14.47 0.74
N ALA A 54 9.51 -14.03 0.39
CA ALA A 54 10.10 -12.78 0.86
C ALA A 54 10.00 -11.72 -0.23
N LEU A 55 9.05 -10.79 -0.05
CA LEU A 55 8.85 -9.68 -0.97
C LEU A 55 9.80 -8.52 -0.63
N SER A 56 10.33 -7.90 -1.66
CA SER A 56 11.16 -6.69 -1.58
C SER A 56 10.56 -5.59 -2.46
N ALA A 57 11.08 -4.38 -2.38
CA ALA A 57 10.58 -3.26 -3.19
C ALA A 57 10.50 -3.57 -4.70
N LYS A 58 11.47 -4.33 -5.25
CA LYS A 58 11.48 -4.71 -6.66
C LYS A 58 10.30 -5.60 -7.07
N ASN A 59 9.63 -6.24 -6.12
CA ASN A 59 8.48 -7.10 -6.38
C ASN A 59 7.16 -6.33 -6.34
N ILE A 60 7.17 -5.07 -5.95
CA ILE A 60 5.97 -4.25 -5.82
C ILE A 60 5.93 -3.21 -6.93
N LYS A 61 4.80 -3.17 -7.63
CA LYS A 61 4.35 -2.08 -8.47
C LYS A 61 2.93 -1.70 -8.01
N THR A 62 2.56 -0.47 -8.17
CA THR A 62 1.23 0.00 -7.73
C THR A 62 0.14 -0.90 -8.33
N GLY A 63 -0.63 -1.54 -7.44
CA GLY A 63 -1.69 -2.49 -7.78
C GLY A 63 -1.23 -3.90 -8.21
N LYS A 64 0.07 -4.18 -8.33
CA LYS A 64 0.55 -5.46 -8.89
C LYS A 64 1.79 -5.97 -8.14
N ILE A 65 1.91 -7.30 -8.03
CA ILE A 65 3.19 -7.96 -7.72
C ILE A 65 3.88 -8.28 -9.05
N VAL A 66 5.14 -7.91 -9.14
CA VAL A 66 5.96 -8.08 -10.36
C VAL A 66 7.23 -8.87 -10.05
N HIS A 67 7.91 -9.35 -11.08
CA HIS A 67 9.16 -10.11 -10.97
C HIS A 67 9.07 -11.32 -10.04
N PRO A 68 8.08 -12.21 -10.22
CA PRO A 68 7.89 -13.40 -9.36
C PRO A 68 9.12 -14.31 -9.35
N GLU A 69 9.86 -14.37 -10.44
CA GLU A 69 11.12 -15.12 -10.58
C GLU A 69 12.22 -14.65 -9.63
N SER A 70 12.11 -13.43 -9.13
CA SER A 70 13.10 -12.83 -8.23
C SER A 70 12.75 -12.98 -6.75
N ILE A 71 11.57 -13.53 -6.45
CA ILE A 71 11.11 -13.74 -5.07
C ILE A 71 11.91 -14.89 -4.46
N ARG A 72 12.50 -14.62 -3.30
CA ARG A 72 13.19 -15.65 -2.51
C ARG A 72 12.27 -16.21 -1.45
N PHE A 73 12.70 -17.31 -0.85
CA PHE A 73 11.93 -18.01 0.16
C PHE A 73 12.72 -18.15 1.46
N VAL A 74 12.00 -18.25 2.55
CA VAL A 74 12.55 -18.62 3.86
C VAL A 74 11.75 -19.79 4.43
N ASN A 75 12.39 -20.60 5.29
CA ASN A 75 11.71 -21.66 6.02
C ASN A 75 10.87 -21.08 7.17
N GLU A 76 10.14 -21.94 7.88
CA GLU A 76 9.23 -21.57 8.95
C GLU A 76 9.93 -20.92 10.14
N ASP A 77 11.05 -21.48 10.60
CA ASP A 77 11.84 -20.90 11.69
C ASP A 77 12.30 -19.48 11.37
N MET A 78 12.80 -19.27 10.15
CA MET A 78 13.22 -17.96 9.69
C MET A 78 12.05 -16.98 9.56
N TYR A 79 10.89 -17.46 9.09
CA TYR A 79 9.67 -16.66 9.02
C TYR A 79 9.30 -16.12 10.40
N HIS A 80 9.21 -16.97 11.42
CA HIS A 80 8.86 -16.56 12.77
C HIS A 80 9.87 -15.61 13.41
N LYS A 81 11.16 -15.79 13.12
CA LYS A 81 12.22 -14.86 13.58
C LYS A 81 12.13 -13.50 12.89
N TRP A 82 11.72 -13.46 11.62
CA TRP A 82 11.72 -12.23 10.83
C TRP A 82 10.41 -11.45 10.94
N MET A 83 9.29 -12.15 11.07
CA MET A 83 7.94 -11.57 11.06
C MET A 83 7.21 -11.85 12.38
N PRO A 84 7.64 -11.23 13.51
CA PRO A 84 6.88 -11.30 14.75
C PRO A 84 5.49 -10.66 14.58
N GLU A 85 5.38 -9.63 13.71
CA GLU A 85 4.11 -9.08 13.27
C GLU A 85 3.84 -9.53 11.82
N GLU A 86 2.83 -10.36 11.65
CA GLU A 86 2.45 -10.89 10.35
C GLU A 86 1.71 -9.86 9.48
N ILE A 87 1.96 -9.90 8.17
CA ILE A 87 1.12 -9.19 7.19
C ILE A 87 -0.23 -9.88 7.11
N LYS A 88 -1.30 -9.09 7.15
CA LYS A 88 -2.68 -9.55 7.09
C LYS A 88 -3.38 -9.01 5.84
N PHE A 89 -4.46 -9.67 5.47
CA PHE A 89 -5.36 -9.19 4.42
C PHE A 89 -5.77 -7.73 4.69
N GLY A 90 -5.66 -6.88 3.68
CA GLY A 90 -5.95 -5.45 3.77
C GLY A 90 -4.75 -4.56 4.17
N ASP A 91 -3.63 -5.13 4.63
CA ASP A 91 -2.43 -4.35 4.91
C ASP A 91 -1.88 -3.73 3.62
N ILE A 92 -1.32 -2.53 3.72
CA ILE A 92 -0.80 -1.77 2.59
C ILE A 92 0.72 -1.83 2.59
N LEU A 93 1.29 -2.34 1.50
CA LEU A 93 2.73 -2.41 1.29
C LEU A 93 3.19 -1.15 0.54
N VAL A 94 4.24 -0.49 1.03
CA VAL A 94 4.78 0.74 0.44
C VAL A 94 6.27 0.60 0.23
N THR A 95 6.76 0.86 -0.97
CA THR A 95 8.19 0.86 -1.25
C THR A 95 8.83 2.16 -0.77
N SER A 96 9.90 2.03 0.00
CA SER A 96 10.64 3.19 0.52
C SER A 96 11.61 3.79 -0.49
N GLU A 97 12.15 2.97 -1.39
CA GLU A 97 13.13 3.34 -2.43
C GLU A 97 13.28 2.22 -3.46
N ALA A 98 13.76 2.55 -4.66
CA ALA A 98 14.23 1.66 -5.73
C ALA A 98 13.35 0.41 -6.00
N PRO A 99 12.10 0.55 -6.48
CA PRO A 99 11.43 1.78 -6.88
C PRO A 99 10.83 2.55 -5.72
N PHE A 100 10.73 3.86 -5.82
CA PHE A 100 10.16 4.74 -4.81
C PHE A 100 8.65 4.90 -4.98
N GLY A 101 7.90 4.80 -3.86
CA GLY A 101 6.48 5.20 -3.83
C GLY A 101 5.52 4.26 -4.55
N GLU A 102 5.92 3.01 -4.79
CA GLU A 102 4.99 1.99 -5.24
C GLU A 102 4.17 1.45 -4.08
N ILE A 103 2.89 1.21 -4.31
CA ILE A 103 1.92 0.88 -3.25
C ILE A 103 1.07 -0.29 -3.70
N TYR A 104 0.95 -1.30 -2.84
CA TYR A 104 0.17 -2.50 -3.09
C TYR A 104 -0.63 -2.89 -1.85
N GLN A 105 -1.92 -3.17 -1.98
CA GLN A 105 -2.71 -3.71 -0.90
C GLN A 105 -2.63 -5.23 -0.90
N TRP A 106 -2.30 -5.81 0.25
CA TRP A 106 -2.21 -7.26 0.40
C TRP A 106 -3.60 -7.89 0.45
N ASN A 107 -3.99 -8.54 -0.62
CA ASN A 107 -5.33 -9.14 -0.81
C ASN A 107 -5.29 -10.68 -0.75
N SER A 108 -4.34 -11.25 -0.02
CA SER A 108 -4.20 -12.69 0.16
C SER A 108 -4.14 -13.06 1.63
N GLY A 109 -4.56 -14.28 1.96
CA GLY A 109 -4.31 -14.88 3.28
C GLY A 109 -2.92 -15.51 3.41
N GLU A 110 -2.09 -15.47 2.36
CA GLU A 110 -0.76 -16.05 2.38
C GLU A 110 0.16 -15.28 3.33
N LYS A 111 0.95 -16.02 4.10
CA LYS A 111 2.00 -15.45 4.94
C LYS A 111 3.21 -15.11 4.10
N ILE A 112 3.71 -13.89 4.24
CA ILE A 112 4.88 -13.36 3.52
C ILE A 112 5.86 -12.70 4.46
N VAL A 113 7.11 -12.61 4.04
CA VAL A 113 8.14 -11.81 4.69
C VAL A 113 8.28 -10.48 3.97
N LEU A 114 8.26 -9.38 4.73
CA LEU A 114 8.68 -8.08 4.22
C LEU A 114 10.21 -7.97 4.30
N SER A 115 10.82 -7.96 3.13
CA SER A 115 12.25 -7.86 2.98
C SER A 115 12.69 -6.41 2.74
N GLN A 116 13.69 -6.18 1.92
CA GLN A 116 14.33 -4.89 1.75
C GLN A 116 13.41 -3.83 1.15
N ARG A 117 13.45 -2.61 1.73
CA ARG A 117 12.86 -1.39 1.19
C ARG A 117 11.33 -1.40 1.13
N LEU A 118 10.69 -2.20 1.97
CA LEU A 118 9.23 -2.26 2.11
C LEU A 118 8.80 -1.87 3.52
N PHE A 119 7.73 -1.09 3.59
CA PHE A 119 6.90 -0.92 4.78
C PHE A 119 5.62 -1.73 4.63
N GLY A 120 5.14 -2.32 5.71
CA GLY A 120 3.78 -2.81 5.86
C GLY A 120 2.99 -1.86 6.76
N ILE A 121 1.81 -1.44 6.33
CA ILE A 121 0.96 -0.52 7.06
C ILE A 121 -0.38 -1.19 7.30
N ARG A 122 -0.81 -1.26 8.57
CA ARG A 122 -2.15 -1.68 8.96
C ARG A 122 -2.98 -0.47 9.34
N VAL A 123 -4.04 -0.25 8.60
CA VAL A 123 -5.00 0.81 8.89
C VAL A 123 -5.79 0.47 10.14
N SER A 124 -6.07 1.46 10.98
CA SER A 124 -6.91 1.30 12.15
C SER A 124 -8.36 0.97 11.75
N SER A 125 -9.04 0.12 12.52
CA SER A 125 -10.43 -0.30 12.27
C SER A 125 -11.47 0.82 12.23
N PHE A 126 -11.09 2.03 12.66
CA PHE A 126 -11.94 3.23 12.55
C PHE A 126 -12.01 3.79 11.13
N TYR A 127 -11.19 3.31 10.21
CA TYR A 127 -11.09 3.73 8.82
C TYR A 127 -11.23 2.55 7.87
N ASP A 128 -11.65 2.81 6.65
CA ASP A 128 -11.74 1.81 5.60
C ASP A 128 -10.39 1.64 4.91
N ALA A 129 -9.80 0.44 5.02
CA ALA A 129 -8.47 0.17 4.50
C ALA A 129 -8.41 0.28 2.97
N ASP A 130 -9.48 -0.12 2.26
CA ASP A 130 -9.56 0.00 0.80
C ASP A 130 -9.59 1.48 0.40
N TYR A 131 -10.37 2.32 1.11
CA TYR A 131 -10.39 3.77 0.87
C TYR A 131 -9.01 4.39 1.07
N ILE A 132 -8.34 4.06 2.17
CA ILE A 132 -6.98 4.59 2.47
C ILE A 132 -5.99 4.14 1.40
N TYR A 133 -6.04 2.89 0.96
CA TYR A 133 -5.23 2.39 -0.14
C TYR A 133 -5.43 3.23 -1.42
N TYR A 134 -6.68 3.47 -1.82
CA TYR A 134 -6.99 4.29 -3.01
C TYR A 134 -6.53 5.74 -2.86
N TYR A 135 -6.64 6.30 -1.66
CA TYR A 135 -6.08 7.62 -1.41
C TYR A 135 -4.56 7.63 -1.56
N MET A 136 -3.88 6.61 -1.02
CA MET A 136 -2.42 6.51 -1.06
C MET A 136 -1.86 6.33 -2.47
N ILE A 137 -2.55 5.63 -3.36
CA ILE A 137 -2.11 5.51 -4.76
C ILE A 137 -2.39 6.75 -5.60
N SER A 138 -3.15 7.73 -5.08
CA SER A 138 -3.46 8.98 -5.79
C SER A 138 -2.22 9.87 -5.96
N ASN A 139 -2.25 10.72 -6.99
CA ASN A 139 -1.19 11.70 -7.21
C ASN A 139 -1.04 12.70 -6.05
N ILE A 140 -2.11 12.97 -5.31
CA ILE A 140 -2.08 13.87 -4.13
C ILE A 140 -1.16 13.27 -3.06
N PHE A 141 -1.37 12.02 -2.69
CA PHE A 141 -0.56 11.37 -1.67
C PHE A 141 0.87 11.09 -2.16
N LYS A 142 1.03 10.71 -3.43
CA LYS A 142 2.37 10.55 -4.02
C LYS A 142 3.17 11.84 -3.99
N SER A 143 2.53 13.00 -4.24
CA SER A 143 3.19 14.31 -4.11
C SER A 143 3.63 14.61 -2.67
N GLU A 144 2.83 14.23 -1.67
CA GLU A 144 3.21 14.32 -0.25
C GLU A 144 4.45 13.46 0.07
N MET A 145 4.49 12.23 -0.46
CA MET A 145 5.66 11.34 -0.30
C MET A 145 6.92 11.94 -0.94
N TYR A 146 6.81 12.46 -2.18
CA TYR A 146 7.93 13.09 -2.88
C TYR A 146 8.44 14.33 -2.17
N ALA A 147 7.56 15.17 -1.61
CA ALA A 147 7.93 16.37 -0.87
C ALA A 147 8.73 16.07 0.42
N ARG A 148 8.63 14.85 0.94
CA ARG A 148 9.30 14.39 2.18
C ARG A 148 10.45 13.43 1.92
N ALA A 149 10.62 13.01 0.67
CA ALA A 149 11.69 12.11 0.28
C ALA A 149 13.04 12.83 0.29
N THR A 150 14.08 12.07 0.52
CA THR A 150 15.46 12.55 0.53
C THR A 150 16.33 11.69 -0.39
N GLY A 151 17.47 12.22 -0.81
CA GLY A 151 18.43 11.55 -1.68
C GLY A 151 18.50 12.21 -3.06
N THR A 152 19.72 12.29 -3.58
CA THR A 152 20.01 12.88 -4.90
C THR A 152 20.12 11.82 -5.98
N THR A 153 20.73 10.69 -5.68
CA THR A 153 20.93 9.57 -6.62
C THR A 153 19.83 8.52 -6.48
N VAL A 154 19.50 8.17 -5.25
CA VAL A 154 18.38 7.26 -4.93
C VAL A 154 17.43 7.98 -4.00
N ILE A 155 16.25 8.28 -4.51
CA ILE A 155 15.19 8.90 -3.72
C ILE A 155 14.62 7.86 -2.76
N GLY A 156 14.53 8.21 -1.48
CA GLY A 156 14.00 7.33 -0.45
C GLY A 156 13.20 8.08 0.62
N LEU A 157 12.31 7.37 1.28
CA LEU A 157 11.48 7.89 2.35
C LEU A 157 11.76 7.13 3.64
N ARG A 158 11.98 7.86 4.71
CA ARG A 158 12.10 7.30 6.06
C ARG A 158 10.72 7.11 6.67
N GLN A 159 10.56 6.10 7.51
CA GLN A 159 9.29 5.82 8.19
C GLN A 159 8.67 7.05 8.88
N PRO A 160 9.39 7.85 9.67
CA PRO A 160 8.81 9.03 10.32
C PRO A 160 8.26 10.06 9.32
N GLU A 161 8.87 10.18 8.14
CA GLU A 161 8.40 11.11 7.11
C GLU A 161 7.19 10.54 6.36
N LEU A 162 7.12 9.23 6.14
CA LEU A 162 5.92 8.57 5.62
C LEU A 162 4.72 8.81 6.54
N LEU A 163 4.91 8.68 7.84
CA LEU A 163 3.84 8.87 8.83
C LEU A 163 3.32 10.31 8.90
N LYS A 164 4.10 11.30 8.49
CA LYS A 164 3.71 12.72 8.40
C LYS A 164 2.96 13.07 7.11
N CYS A 165 2.91 12.18 6.12
CA CYS A 165 2.16 12.43 4.89
C CYS A 165 0.69 12.68 5.19
N LYS A 166 0.10 13.70 4.56
CA LYS A 166 -1.28 14.10 4.80
C LYS A 166 -2.26 13.19 4.08
N ILE A 167 -3.31 12.81 4.80
CA ILE A 167 -4.45 12.06 4.27
C ILE A 167 -5.72 12.86 4.50
N ARG A 168 -6.56 12.94 3.46
CA ARG A 168 -7.90 13.53 3.53
C ARG A 168 -8.94 12.44 3.43
N TYR A 169 -9.91 12.49 4.30
CA TYR A 169 -10.95 11.47 4.37
C TYR A 169 -12.30 12.05 4.81
N PRO A 170 -13.40 11.50 4.29
CA PRO A 170 -14.75 11.79 4.75
C PRO A 170 -15.11 10.85 5.92
N ASP A 171 -16.36 10.93 6.38
CA ASP A 171 -16.92 9.97 7.33
C ASP A 171 -16.77 8.52 6.84
N ILE A 172 -16.66 7.56 7.76
CA ILE A 172 -16.44 6.13 7.47
C ILE A 172 -17.53 5.54 6.56
N ASN A 173 -18.77 5.99 6.67
CA ASN A 173 -19.86 5.51 5.82
C ASN A 173 -19.67 5.96 4.36
N ILE A 174 -19.06 7.12 4.14
CA ILE A 174 -18.71 7.61 2.81
C ILE A 174 -17.48 6.88 2.27
N GLN A 175 -16.46 6.62 3.11
CA GLN A 175 -15.30 5.80 2.72
C GLN A 175 -15.77 4.45 2.18
N ARG A 176 -16.65 3.74 2.91
CA ARG A 176 -17.24 2.44 2.53
C ARG A 176 -18.13 2.49 1.28
N LYS A 177 -18.60 3.66 0.86
CA LYS A 177 -19.30 3.83 -0.42
C LYS A 177 -18.34 4.09 -1.57
N ILE A 178 -17.24 4.81 -1.34
CA ILE A 178 -16.26 5.16 -2.36
C ILE A 178 -15.38 3.95 -2.74
N ALA A 179 -14.85 3.25 -1.75
CA ALA A 179 -13.88 2.18 -1.97
C ALA A 179 -14.38 1.07 -2.92
N PRO A 180 -15.60 0.51 -2.78
CA PRO A 180 -16.12 -0.51 -3.69
C PRO A 180 -16.26 -0.04 -5.14
N ILE A 181 -16.57 1.25 -5.36
CA ILE A 181 -16.67 1.82 -6.70
C ILE A 181 -15.30 1.79 -7.38
N LEU A 182 -14.25 2.24 -6.68
CA LEU A 182 -12.88 2.23 -7.20
C LEU A 182 -12.39 0.79 -7.45
N LYS A 183 -12.68 -0.11 -6.53
CA LYS A 183 -12.35 -1.55 -6.67
C LYS A 183 -13.03 -2.18 -7.89
N THR A 184 -14.26 -1.78 -8.18
CA THR A 184 -14.98 -2.23 -9.38
C THR A 184 -14.32 -1.73 -10.66
N ILE A 185 -13.81 -0.50 -10.65
CA ILE A 185 -13.08 0.08 -11.79
C ILE A 185 -11.76 -0.67 -12.01
N ASP A 186 -10.97 -0.90 -10.96
CA ASP A 186 -9.72 -1.65 -11.06
C ASP A 186 -9.96 -3.06 -11.62
N ARG A 187 -10.97 -3.77 -11.12
CA ARG A 187 -11.32 -5.09 -11.64
C ARG A 187 -11.68 -5.07 -13.12
N LYS A 188 -12.37 -4.03 -13.60
CA LYS A 188 -12.66 -3.88 -15.04
C LYS A 188 -11.38 -3.64 -15.85
N ILE A 189 -10.45 -2.86 -15.32
CA ILE A 189 -9.15 -2.62 -15.95
C ILE A 189 -8.38 -3.95 -16.08
N GLU A 190 -8.30 -4.72 -15.00
CA GLU A 190 -7.64 -6.04 -14.98
C GLU A 190 -8.24 -7.00 -16.01
N ILE A 191 -9.56 -7.11 -16.06
CA ILE A 191 -10.26 -7.96 -17.03
C ILE A 191 -9.97 -7.51 -18.45
N ASN A 192 -9.98 -6.21 -18.73
CA ASN A 192 -9.66 -5.69 -20.06
C ASN A 192 -8.19 -5.93 -20.45
N GLU A 193 -7.25 -5.81 -19.51
CA GLU A 193 -5.85 -6.16 -19.74
C GLU A 193 -5.69 -7.66 -20.10
N GLU A 194 -6.45 -8.53 -19.42
CA GLU A 194 -6.44 -9.98 -19.66
C GLU A 194 -7.04 -10.33 -21.05
N ILE A 195 -8.18 -9.71 -21.38
CA ILE A 195 -8.79 -9.86 -22.71
C ILE A 195 -7.81 -9.42 -23.81
N ASN A 196 -7.17 -8.26 -23.66
CA ASN A 196 -6.22 -7.74 -24.63
C ASN A 196 -5.00 -8.67 -24.81
N LYS A 197 -4.51 -9.28 -23.74
CA LYS A 197 -3.43 -10.29 -23.84
C LYS A 197 -3.87 -11.51 -24.65
N ASN A 198 -5.10 -11.99 -24.41
CA ASN A 198 -5.64 -13.16 -25.12
C ASN A 198 -5.94 -12.89 -26.60
N LEU A 199 -6.28 -11.64 -26.94
CA LEU A 199 -6.50 -11.24 -28.33
C LEU A 199 -5.20 -11.01 -29.12
N ALA A 200 -4.09 -10.77 -28.41
CA ALA A 200 -2.77 -10.53 -29.02
C ALA A 200 -1.91 -11.81 -29.12
N ALA A 201 -2.37 -12.94 -28.61
CA ALA A 201 -1.71 -14.24 -28.65
C ALA A 201 -2.21 -15.09 -29.82
#